data_c167ee30865f0cafb3a3952148faf9c8
#
_entry.id   c167ee30865f0cafb3a3952148faf9c8
#
_cell.length_a   1.000
_cell.length_b   1.000
_cell.length_c   1.000
_cell.angle_alpha   90.00
_cell.angle_beta   90.00
_cell.angle_gamma   90.00
#
_symmetry.space_group_name_H-M   'P 1'
#
loop_
_entity.id
_entity.type
_entity.pdbx_description
1 polymer ?
#
loop_
_entity_poly.entity_id
_entity_poly.type
_entity_poly.pdbx_seq_one_letter_code
_entity_poly.pdbx_strand_id
1 'polypeptide(L)'
;MSHLKLKRVLITGAARGIGKVMALRFAAKGAELVLTDIQADLLDETRAELVEQGARCRAYVVDVTDPKAIADARDRIHSEMGKIDILVNNAGVVIGGPFLDVSIEQHQLTYRVNTEGPVLMTHAFLPDLIDGPRGHLVFIASASGFVGLPNGTTYASSKWAAIGFAESIRAELKHLGHKTVDVTTVCPTYINTGMFDGVEPPKTTHLLDPEFVAEKVVTAVEKRQVWVLEPWIVKITPILKHCLPTSVSDFLSEAFGANKSMDQWSGHRPSN
;
A
#
# COMPACT_ATOMS: atom_id res chain seq x y z
N MET A 1 -11.65 3.84 -24.46
CA MET A 1 -10.43 4.52 -23.95
C MET A 1 -10.38 4.31 -22.45
N SER A 2 -9.21 4.03 -21.88
CA SER A 2 -9.07 3.85 -20.42
C SER A 2 -9.45 5.15 -19.70
N HIS A 3 -10.20 5.03 -18.61
CA HIS A 3 -10.52 6.17 -17.72
C HIS A 3 -9.26 6.75 -17.04
N LEU A 4 -8.12 6.05 -17.11
CA LEU A 4 -6.84 6.44 -16.53
C LEU A 4 -6.00 7.31 -17.48
N LYS A 5 -6.37 7.42 -18.76
CA LYS A 5 -5.62 8.23 -19.72
C LYS A 5 -5.55 9.69 -19.25
N LEU A 6 -4.32 10.21 -19.15
CA LEU A 6 -3.96 11.55 -18.68
C LEU A 6 -4.30 11.82 -17.20
N LYS A 7 -4.70 10.82 -16.43
CA LYS A 7 -4.83 10.95 -14.99
C LYS A 7 -3.45 10.98 -14.32
N ARG A 8 -3.26 11.89 -13.38
CA ARG A 8 -2.03 12.02 -12.60
C ARG A 8 -2.12 11.12 -11.40
N VAL A 9 -1.23 10.12 -11.36
CA VAL A 9 -1.19 9.09 -10.32
C VAL A 9 0.06 9.30 -9.48
N LEU A 10 -0.10 9.66 -8.21
CA LEU A 10 0.97 9.71 -7.24
C LEU A 10 1.08 8.36 -6.53
N ILE A 11 2.28 7.76 -6.54
CA ILE A 11 2.56 6.47 -5.90
C ILE A 11 3.70 6.66 -4.91
N THR A 12 3.46 6.35 -3.63
CA THR A 12 4.50 6.34 -2.60
C THR A 12 5.19 4.99 -2.53
N GLY A 13 6.50 4.96 -2.21
CA GLY A 13 7.27 3.72 -2.22
C GLY A 13 7.39 3.15 -3.63
N ALA A 14 7.67 4.00 -4.62
CA ALA A 14 7.62 3.65 -6.05
C ALA A 14 8.98 3.21 -6.63
N ALA A 15 10.06 3.24 -5.84
CA ALA A 15 11.40 2.90 -6.32
C ALA A 15 11.55 1.41 -6.66
N ARG A 16 10.80 0.54 -6.01
CA ARG A 16 10.90 -0.92 -6.19
C ARG A 16 9.61 -1.65 -5.85
N GLY A 17 9.67 -2.98 -5.94
CA GLY A 17 8.60 -3.87 -5.51
C GLY A 17 7.27 -3.56 -6.21
N ILE A 18 6.16 -3.70 -5.47
CA ILE A 18 4.83 -3.51 -6.05
C ILE A 18 4.56 -2.05 -6.46
N GLY A 19 5.19 -1.06 -5.80
CA GLY A 19 5.06 0.35 -6.17
C GLY A 19 5.56 0.62 -7.58
N LYS A 20 6.75 0.10 -7.93
CA LYS A 20 7.31 0.15 -9.29
C LYS A 20 6.39 -0.55 -10.30
N VAL A 21 5.94 -1.77 -9.98
CA VAL A 21 5.08 -2.55 -10.88
C VAL A 21 3.73 -1.84 -11.11
N MET A 22 3.13 -1.26 -10.07
CA MET A 22 1.93 -0.42 -10.22
C MET A 22 2.19 0.78 -11.12
N ALA A 23 3.33 1.47 -10.98
CA ALA A 23 3.69 2.59 -11.83
C ALA A 23 3.74 2.20 -13.30
N LEU A 24 4.39 1.06 -13.64
CA LEU A 24 4.44 0.52 -15.00
C LEU A 24 3.02 0.19 -15.54
N ARG A 25 2.15 -0.40 -14.72
CA ARG A 25 0.78 -0.74 -15.12
C ARG A 25 -0.10 0.50 -15.32
N PHE A 26 0.00 1.51 -14.47
CA PHE A 26 -0.70 2.79 -14.68
C PHE A 26 -0.20 3.51 -15.94
N ALA A 27 1.13 3.53 -16.17
CA ALA A 27 1.71 4.09 -17.38
C ALA A 27 1.18 3.41 -18.65
N ALA A 28 1.10 2.08 -18.67
CA ALA A 28 0.54 1.31 -19.77
C ALA A 28 -0.94 1.65 -20.08
N LYS A 29 -1.68 2.20 -19.11
CA LYS A 29 -3.05 2.71 -19.30
C LYS A 29 -3.08 4.19 -19.75
N GLY A 30 -1.91 4.82 -19.93
CA GLY A 30 -1.77 6.22 -20.37
C GLY A 30 -1.87 7.25 -19.25
N ALA A 31 -1.65 6.85 -17.99
CA ALA A 31 -1.57 7.76 -16.86
C ALA A 31 -0.24 8.56 -16.87
N GLU A 32 -0.26 9.76 -16.30
CA GLU A 32 0.93 10.55 -15.96
C GLU A 32 1.36 10.17 -14.52
N LEU A 33 2.65 9.91 -14.32
CA LEU A 33 3.16 9.35 -13.07
C LEU A 33 3.90 10.39 -12.23
N VAL A 34 3.58 10.43 -10.94
CA VAL A 34 4.30 11.12 -9.88
C VAL A 34 4.80 10.06 -8.92
N LEU A 35 6.10 9.80 -8.92
CA LEU A 35 6.72 8.77 -8.08
C LEU A 35 7.37 9.41 -6.86
N THR A 36 7.16 8.80 -5.69
CA THR A 36 7.88 9.21 -4.47
C THR A 36 8.47 8.01 -3.75
N ASP A 37 9.69 8.17 -3.25
CA ASP A 37 10.41 7.18 -2.43
C ASP A 37 11.52 7.88 -1.66
N ILE A 38 12.08 7.25 -0.63
CA ILE A 38 13.28 7.73 0.07
C ILE A 38 14.57 7.30 -0.63
N GLN A 39 14.52 6.28 -1.50
CA GLN A 39 15.68 5.69 -2.19
C GLN A 39 15.90 6.39 -3.53
N ALA A 40 16.66 7.48 -3.51
CA ALA A 40 16.84 8.37 -4.66
C ALA A 40 17.29 7.66 -5.94
N ASP A 41 18.33 6.81 -5.85
CA ASP A 41 18.94 6.15 -7.01
C ASP A 41 17.96 5.17 -7.67
N LEU A 42 17.34 4.29 -6.89
CA LEU A 42 16.36 3.33 -7.39
C LEU A 42 15.08 4.02 -7.92
N LEU A 43 14.71 5.14 -7.31
CA LEU A 43 13.59 5.93 -7.78
C LEU A 43 13.86 6.54 -9.15
N ASP A 44 15.09 7.04 -9.37
CA ASP A 44 15.50 7.60 -10.67
C ASP A 44 15.62 6.52 -11.75
N GLU A 45 16.11 5.32 -11.41
CA GLU A 45 16.11 4.16 -12.30
C GLU A 45 14.67 3.81 -12.75
N THR A 46 13.74 3.75 -11.81
CA THR A 46 12.32 3.47 -12.13
C THR A 46 11.71 4.57 -12.99
N ARG A 47 12.01 5.83 -12.71
CA ARG A 47 11.59 6.96 -13.54
C ARG A 47 12.17 6.86 -14.96
N ALA A 48 13.45 6.56 -15.08
CA ALA A 48 14.14 6.46 -16.37
C ALA A 48 13.50 5.35 -17.23
N GLU A 49 13.25 4.18 -16.66
CA GLU A 49 12.56 3.07 -17.34
C GLU A 49 11.17 3.48 -17.87
N LEU A 50 10.37 4.18 -17.05
CA LEU A 50 9.05 4.65 -17.45
C LEU A 50 9.12 5.70 -18.57
N VAL A 51 10.10 6.61 -18.52
CA VAL A 51 10.31 7.63 -19.55
C VAL A 51 10.77 6.98 -20.87
N GLU A 52 11.64 5.98 -20.81
CA GLU A 52 12.06 5.21 -22.00
C GLU A 52 10.87 4.50 -22.66
N GLN A 53 9.90 4.03 -21.88
CA GLN A 53 8.64 3.47 -22.38
C GLN A 53 7.63 4.54 -22.86
N GLY A 54 8.01 5.82 -22.86
CA GLY A 54 7.20 6.93 -23.34
C GLY A 54 6.20 7.50 -22.33
N ALA A 55 6.27 7.11 -21.05
CA ALA A 55 5.41 7.67 -20.03
C ALA A 55 5.84 9.08 -19.61
N ARG A 56 4.88 9.97 -19.35
CA ARG A 56 5.11 11.23 -18.66
C ARG A 56 5.28 10.93 -17.17
N CYS A 57 6.50 11.05 -16.66
CA CYS A 57 6.85 10.66 -15.30
C CYS A 57 7.76 11.69 -14.64
N ARG A 58 7.51 11.99 -13.37
CA ARG A 58 8.37 12.77 -12.47
C ARG A 58 8.61 11.98 -11.19
N ALA A 59 9.76 12.20 -10.58
CA ALA A 59 10.16 11.55 -9.34
C ALA A 59 10.59 12.60 -8.31
N TYR A 60 10.22 12.38 -7.06
CA TYR A 60 10.54 13.26 -5.93
C TYR A 60 10.98 12.39 -4.75
N VAL A 61 12.16 12.69 -4.21
CA VAL A 61 12.63 12.02 -2.98
C VAL A 61 11.85 12.57 -1.80
N VAL A 62 11.05 11.71 -1.17
CA VAL A 62 10.14 12.09 -0.07
C VAL A 62 10.14 11.00 0.99
N ASP A 63 10.43 11.39 2.22
CA ASP A 63 10.11 10.59 3.39
C ASP A 63 8.65 10.84 3.77
N VAL A 64 7.81 9.81 3.69
CA VAL A 64 6.38 9.90 4.04
C VAL A 64 6.14 10.15 5.54
N THR A 65 7.18 10.10 6.37
CA THR A 65 7.12 10.41 7.81
C THR A 65 7.48 11.87 8.12
N ASP A 66 7.91 12.65 7.12
CA ASP A 66 8.27 14.07 7.27
C ASP A 66 7.20 14.99 6.64
N PRO A 67 6.35 15.64 7.47
CA PRO A 67 5.32 16.55 6.98
C PRO A 67 5.85 17.72 6.13
N LYS A 68 7.09 18.18 6.44
CA LYS A 68 7.72 19.26 5.69
C LYS A 68 8.14 18.79 4.31
N ALA A 69 8.82 17.65 4.22
CA ALA A 69 9.19 17.06 2.94
C ALA A 69 7.97 16.79 2.05
N ILE A 70 6.85 16.34 2.62
CA ILE A 70 5.60 16.12 1.91
C ILE A 70 5.03 17.46 1.38
N ALA A 71 5.03 18.52 2.19
CA ALA A 71 4.52 19.83 1.78
C ALA A 71 5.37 20.44 0.65
N ASP A 72 6.70 20.41 0.81
CA ASP A 72 7.66 20.92 -0.20
C ASP A 72 7.50 20.12 -1.53
N ALA A 73 7.34 18.80 -1.45
CA ALA A 73 7.10 17.96 -2.61
C ALA A 73 5.75 18.26 -3.29
N ARG A 74 4.67 18.44 -2.52
CA ARG A 74 3.36 18.81 -3.06
C ARG A 74 3.44 20.11 -3.87
N ASP A 75 4.08 21.15 -3.32
CA ASP A 75 4.17 22.43 -3.99
C ASP A 75 4.99 22.33 -5.30
N ARG A 76 6.03 21.52 -5.31
CA ARG A 76 6.79 21.20 -6.54
C ARG A 76 5.95 20.40 -7.54
N ILE A 77 5.24 19.37 -7.09
CA ILE A 77 4.34 18.56 -7.94
C ILE A 77 3.29 19.48 -8.59
N HIS A 78 2.66 20.37 -7.80
CA HIS A 78 1.66 21.29 -8.31
C HIS A 78 2.22 22.24 -9.38
N SER A 79 3.44 22.74 -9.20
CA SER A 79 4.08 23.64 -10.17
C SER A 79 4.51 22.92 -11.46
N GLU A 80 4.97 21.67 -11.38
CA GLU A 80 5.55 20.92 -12.51
C GLU A 80 4.52 20.05 -13.24
N MET A 81 3.55 19.50 -12.52
CA MET A 81 2.59 18.51 -13.02
C MET A 81 1.13 18.97 -12.85
N GLY A 82 0.84 19.87 -11.90
CA GLY A 82 -0.51 20.25 -11.46
C GLY A 82 -1.08 19.30 -10.41
N LYS A 83 -2.35 19.46 -10.05
CA LYS A 83 -3.05 18.65 -9.05
C LYS A 83 -3.11 17.18 -9.45
N ILE A 84 -3.02 16.27 -8.48
CA ILE A 84 -3.14 14.84 -8.75
C ILE A 84 -4.59 14.37 -8.79
N ASP A 85 -4.85 13.28 -9.49
CA ASP A 85 -6.18 12.65 -9.57
C ASP A 85 -6.27 11.39 -8.72
N ILE A 86 -5.14 10.70 -8.49
CA ILE A 86 -5.09 9.42 -7.78
C ILE A 86 -3.90 9.45 -6.83
N LEU A 87 -4.13 9.11 -5.55
CA LEU A 87 -3.07 8.87 -4.56
C LEU A 87 -3.02 7.39 -4.20
N VAL A 88 -1.88 6.75 -4.42
CA VAL A 88 -1.59 5.38 -4.00
C VAL A 88 -0.66 5.40 -2.78
N ASN A 89 -1.22 5.22 -1.60
CA ASN A 89 -0.50 5.04 -0.35
C ASN A 89 0.06 3.61 -0.32
N ASN A 90 1.29 3.44 -0.83
CA ASN A 90 1.95 2.15 -0.96
C ASN A 90 3.22 2.05 -0.10
N ALA A 91 3.90 3.15 0.20
CA ALA A 91 5.08 3.13 1.05
C ALA A 91 4.84 2.32 2.33
N GLY A 92 5.78 1.44 2.67
CA GLY A 92 5.63 0.57 3.82
C GLY A 92 6.90 -0.22 4.11
N VAL A 93 7.04 -0.59 5.38
CA VAL A 93 8.16 -1.41 5.88
C VAL A 93 7.60 -2.62 6.63
N VAL A 94 8.37 -3.71 6.59
CA VAL A 94 8.18 -4.90 7.42
C VAL A 94 9.42 -5.09 8.26
N ILE A 95 9.25 -5.25 9.56
CA ILE A 95 10.31 -5.65 10.48
C ILE A 95 9.76 -6.86 11.24
N GLY A 96 10.34 -8.00 10.96
CA GLY A 96 9.95 -9.29 11.54
C GLY A 96 10.87 -9.72 12.67
N GLY A 97 10.35 -10.57 13.55
CA GLY A 97 11.03 -11.16 14.68
C GLY A 97 10.14 -11.23 15.93
N PRO A 98 10.57 -12.00 16.95
CA PRO A 98 9.89 -12.00 18.25
C PRO A 98 9.77 -10.57 18.78
N PHE A 99 8.63 -10.26 19.41
CA PHE A 99 8.30 -8.88 19.76
C PHE A 99 9.38 -8.17 20.62
N LEU A 100 9.99 -8.89 21.56
CA LEU A 100 11.02 -8.33 22.44
C LEU A 100 12.42 -8.23 21.79
N ASP A 101 12.63 -8.90 20.65
CA ASP A 101 13.90 -8.87 19.90
C ASP A 101 13.94 -7.74 18.87
N VAL A 102 12.80 -7.15 18.56
CA VAL A 102 12.67 -5.96 17.71
C VAL A 102 12.83 -4.71 18.59
N SER A 103 13.69 -3.76 18.19
CA SER A 103 13.93 -2.56 18.99
C SER A 103 12.72 -1.62 18.99
N ILE A 104 12.63 -0.76 20.02
CA ILE A 104 11.55 0.24 20.12
C ILE A 104 11.55 1.17 18.91
N GLU A 105 12.72 1.59 18.44
CA GLU A 105 12.87 2.45 17.28
C GLU A 105 12.33 1.80 16.01
N GLN A 106 12.54 0.50 15.86
CA GLN A 106 12.02 -0.28 14.74
C GLN A 106 10.49 -0.45 14.82
N HIS A 107 9.94 -0.67 16.02
CA HIS A 107 8.49 -0.65 16.23
C HIS A 107 7.90 0.72 15.87
N GLN A 108 8.51 1.81 16.34
CA GLN A 108 8.09 3.18 16.03
C GLN A 108 8.19 3.49 14.53
N LEU A 109 9.29 3.08 13.88
CA LEU A 109 9.47 3.24 12.44
C LEU A 109 8.34 2.57 11.66
N THR A 110 7.97 1.33 12.05
CA THR A 110 6.88 0.60 11.40
C THR A 110 5.56 1.38 11.46
N TYR A 111 5.20 1.95 12.61
CA TYR A 111 3.99 2.77 12.72
C TYR A 111 4.09 4.09 11.96
N ARG A 112 5.23 4.80 12.07
CA ARG A 112 5.42 6.06 11.35
C ARG A 112 5.24 5.88 9.85
N VAL A 113 5.88 4.86 9.26
CA VAL A 113 5.80 4.64 7.81
C VAL A 113 4.44 4.08 7.40
N ASN A 114 3.95 3.01 8.08
CA ASN A 114 2.78 2.26 7.61
C ASN A 114 1.44 2.89 8.02
N THR A 115 1.43 3.73 9.05
CA THR A 115 0.20 4.31 9.63
C THR A 115 0.18 5.83 9.49
N GLU A 116 1.18 6.53 10.04
CA GLU A 116 1.22 8.00 9.99
C GLU A 116 1.48 8.50 8.56
N GLY A 117 2.38 7.85 7.80
CA GLY A 117 2.68 8.21 6.41
C GLY A 117 1.44 8.30 5.53
N PRO A 118 0.58 7.27 5.44
CA PRO A 118 -0.69 7.35 4.72
C PRO A 118 -1.62 8.47 5.18
N VAL A 119 -1.66 8.78 6.48
CA VAL A 119 -2.45 9.90 7.03
C VAL A 119 -1.90 11.23 6.52
N LEU A 120 -0.57 11.45 6.63
CA LEU A 120 0.09 12.68 6.21
C LEU A 120 -0.04 12.90 4.69
N MET A 121 0.21 11.86 3.90
CA MET A 121 0.06 11.92 2.44
C MET A 121 -1.39 12.20 2.05
N THR A 122 -2.36 11.53 2.67
CA THR A 122 -3.78 11.78 2.43
C THR A 122 -4.15 13.21 2.80
N HIS A 123 -3.73 13.72 3.95
CA HIS A 123 -3.99 15.09 4.38
C HIS A 123 -3.43 16.11 3.37
N ALA A 124 -2.23 15.88 2.84
CA ALA A 124 -1.59 16.79 1.89
C ALA A 124 -2.28 16.84 0.52
N PHE A 125 -2.78 15.70 0.02
CA PHE A 125 -3.27 15.58 -1.35
C PHE A 125 -4.78 15.36 -1.50
N LEU A 126 -5.52 15.11 -0.41
CA LEU A 126 -6.97 14.96 -0.46
C LEU A 126 -7.69 16.20 -1.04
N PRO A 127 -7.25 17.45 -0.79
CA PRO A 127 -7.84 18.61 -1.43
C PRO A 127 -7.83 18.53 -2.97
N ASP A 128 -6.75 18.01 -3.58
CA ASP A 128 -6.66 17.83 -5.03
C ASP A 128 -7.75 16.89 -5.55
N LEU A 129 -7.96 15.78 -4.81
CA LEU A 129 -8.93 14.75 -5.18
C LEU A 129 -10.37 15.23 -5.03
N ILE A 130 -10.63 16.09 -4.03
CA ILE A 130 -11.95 16.71 -3.80
C ILE A 130 -12.27 17.76 -4.87
N ASP A 131 -11.30 18.61 -5.20
CA ASP A 131 -11.44 19.68 -6.17
C ASP A 131 -11.51 19.17 -7.61
N GLY A 132 -10.96 17.98 -7.85
CA GLY A 132 -10.98 17.34 -9.17
C GLY A 132 -12.36 16.80 -9.56
N PRO A 133 -12.59 16.58 -10.85
CA PRO A 133 -13.86 16.01 -11.32
C PRO A 133 -14.05 14.57 -10.83
N ARG A 134 -12.96 13.88 -10.47
CA ARG A 134 -12.95 12.51 -10.00
C ARG A 134 -11.61 12.17 -9.36
N GLY A 135 -11.62 12.02 -8.05
CA GLY A 135 -10.46 11.61 -7.25
C GLY A 135 -10.49 10.15 -6.85
N HIS A 136 -9.32 9.57 -6.55
CA HIS A 136 -9.23 8.21 -6.02
C HIS A 136 -8.12 8.08 -4.97
N LEU A 137 -8.44 7.55 -3.80
CA LEU A 137 -7.49 7.12 -2.77
C LEU A 137 -7.31 5.61 -2.84
N VAL A 138 -6.07 5.15 -2.84
CA VAL A 138 -5.72 3.73 -2.76
C VAL A 138 -4.83 3.51 -1.55
N PHE A 139 -5.15 2.52 -0.73
CA PHE A 139 -4.35 2.11 0.42
C PHE A 139 -3.86 0.68 0.26
N ILE A 140 -2.54 0.49 0.23
CA ILE A 140 -1.94 -0.85 0.22
C ILE A 140 -1.80 -1.32 1.67
N ALA A 141 -2.84 -2.00 2.13
CA ALA A 141 -2.91 -2.66 3.41
C ALA A 141 -2.27 -4.07 3.35
N SER A 142 -2.89 -5.07 3.96
CA SER A 142 -2.46 -6.48 3.94
C SER A 142 -3.58 -7.36 4.49
N ALA A 143 -3.59 -8.64 4.14
CA ALA A 143 -4.39 -9.65 4.80
C ALA A 143 -4.09 -9.76 6.33
N SER A 144 -2.85 -9.43 6.75
CA SER A 144 -2.49 -9.32 8.17
C SER A 144 -3.23 -8.21 8.92
N GLY A 145 -3.89 -7.28 8.21
CA GLY A 145 -4.82 -6.31 8.80
C GLY A 145 -6.15 -6.90 9.25
N PHE A 146 -6.36 -8.21 9.11
CA PHE A 146 -7.56 -8.92 9.60
C PHE A 146 -7.23 -9.98 10.66
N VAL A 147 -5.96 -10.38 10.80
CA VAL A 147 -5.53 -11.46 11.69
C VAL A 147 -4.26 -11.08 12.47
N GLY A 148 -4.03 -11.74 13.62
CA GLY A 148 -2.74 -11.66 14.29
C GLY A 148 -1.64 -12.32 13.45
N LEU A 149 -0.42 -11.80 13.53
CA LEU A 149 0.74 -12.32 12.82
C LEU A 149 1.91 -12.46 13.81
N PRO A 150 2.20 -13.66 14.31
CA PRO A 150 3.40 -13.90 15.10
C PRO A 150 4.65 -13.46 14.33
N ASN A 151 5.66 -12.97 15.02
CA ASN A 151 6.88 -12.40 14.44
C ASN A 151 6.67 -11.20 13.47
N GLY A 152 5.44 -10.73 13.36
CA GLY A 152 5.06 -9.55 12.56
C GLY A 152 4.06 -8.67 13.31
N THR A 153 4.09 -8.67 14.65
CA THR A 153 3.08 -8.04 15.52
C THR A 153 2.82 -6.57 15.19
N THR A 154 3.87 -5.76 15.13
CA THR A 154 3.75 -4.32 14.85
C THR A 154 3.37 -4.07 13.39
N TYR A 155 3.89 -4.88 12.47
CA TYR A 155 3.47 -4.81 11.07
C TYR A 155 1.97 -5.09 10.92
N ALA A 156 1.49 -6.21 11.49
CA ALA A 156 0.07 -6.55 11.40
C ALA A 156 -0.82 -5.45 11.98
N SER A 157 -0.52 -4.96 13.18
CA SER A 157 -1.28 -3.89 13.82
C SER A 157 -1.25 -2.58 13.02
N SER A 158 -0.13 -2.23 12.37
CA SER A 158 -0.06 -1.07 11.47
C SER A 158 -0.96 -1.24 10.24
N LYS A 159 -1.12 -2.47 9.73
CA LYS A 159 -2.03 -2.76 8.60
C LYS A 159 -3.50 -2.79 9.01
N TRP A 160 -3.81 -3.15 10.25
CA TRP A 160 -5.14 -2.93 10.83
C TRP A 160 -5.48 -1.45 10.90
N ALA A 161 -4.54 -0.62 11.35
CA ALA A 161 -4.71 0.83 11.38
C ALA A 161 -4.95 1.41 9.97
N ALA A 162 -4.20 0.96 8.97
CA ALA A 162 -4.39 1.38 7.57
C ALA A 162 -5.77 1.02 7.03
N ILE A 163 -6.31 -0.17 7.33
CA ILE A 163 -7.68 -0.57 6.97
C ILE A 163 -8.69 0.34 7.67
N GLY A 164 -8.55 0.52 8.99
CA GLY A 164 -9.46 1.36 9.78
C GLY A 164 -9.47 2.82 9.29
N PHE A 165 -8.31 3.36 8.93
CA PHE A 165 -8.21 4.70 8.35
C PHE A 165 -8.88 4.78 6.97
N ALA A 166 -8.62 3.81 6.08
CA ALA A 166 -9.22 3.78 4.76
C ALA A 166 -10.75 3.70 4.80
N GLU A 167 -11.32 2.88 5.70
CA GLU A 167 -12.77 2.80 5.87
C GLU A 167 -13.36 4.08 6.47
N SER A 168 -12.67 4.66 7.46
CA SER A 168 -13.12 5.89 8.12
C SER A 168 -13.12 7.07 7.16
N ILE A 169 -12.04 7.30 6.40
CA ILE A 169 -11.98 8.40 5.42
C ILE A 169 -13.03 8.21 4.30
N ARG A 170 -13.26 6.96 3.85
CA ARG A 170 -14.32 6.67 2.88
C ARG A 170 -15.71 7.01 3.41
N ALA A 171 -15.98 6.68 4.67
CA ALA A 171 -17.26 7.00 5.30
C ALA A 171 -17.44 8.51 5.50
N GLU A 172 -16.37 9.20 5.92
CA GLU A 172 -16.36 10.66 6.11
C GLU A 172 -16.57 11.41 4.80
N LEU A 173 -15.85 11.06 3.74
CA LEU A 173 -16.04 11.66 2.42
C LEU A 173 -17.48 11.54 1.93
N LYS A 174 -18.09 10.36 2.13
CA LYS A 174 -19.50 10.14 1.80
C LYS A 174 -20.43 11.00 2.66
N HIS A 175 -20.17 11.10 3.96
CA HIS A 175 -20.95 11.91 4.91
C HIS A 175 -20.90 13.41 4.56
N LEU A 176 -19.71 13.90 4.20
CA LEU A 176 -19.49 15.30 3.80
C LEU A 176 -19.95 15.61 2.36
N GLY A 177 -20.44 14.62 1.62
CA GLY A 177 -20.98 14.82 0.27
C GLY A 177 -19.94 14.77 -0.85
N HIS A 178 -18.69 14.42 -0.59
CA HIS A 178 -17.63 14.29 -1.59
C HIS A 178 -17.76 12.97 -2.40
N LYS A 179 -18.85 12.86 -3.17
CA LYS A 179 -19.21 11.63 -3.92
C LYS A 179 -18.30 11.35 -5.12
N THR A 180 -17.45 12.29 -5.48
CA THR A 180 -16.50 12.18 -6.60
C THR A 180 -15.17 11.53 -6.21
N VAL A 181 -14.93 11.32 -4.90
CA VAL A 181 -13.71 10.68 -4.41
C VAL A 181 -14.01 9.23 -4.03
N ASP A 182 -13.38 8.32 -4.75
CA ASP A 182 -13.44 6.87 -4.47
C ASP A 182 -12.30 6.44 -3.54
N VAL A 183 -12.49 5.37 -2.78
CA VAL A 183 -11.45 4.79 -1.90
C VAL A 183 -11.37 3.30 -2.14
N THR A 184 -10.16 2.80 -2.43
CA THR A 184 -9.86 1.37 -2.59
C THR A 184 -8.88 0.93 -1.50
N THR A 185 -9.24 -0.13 -0.77
CA THR A 185 -8.35 -0.80 0.20
C THR A 185 -7.89 -2.13 -0.38
N VAL A 186 -6.57 -2.31 -0.48
CA VAL A 186 -5.94 -3.49 -1.08
C VAL A 186 -5.32 -4.34 0.02
N CYS A 187 -5.78 -5.57 0.18
CA CYS A 187 -5.34 -6.49 1.22
C CYS A 187 -4.80 -7.78 0.59
N PRO A 188 -3.56 -7.79 0.08
CA PRO A 188 -2.91 -8.99 -0.40
C PRO A 188 -2.34 -9.81 0.75
N THR A 189 -2.09 -11.09 0.52
CA THR A 189 -1.15 -11.88 1.32
C THR A 189 0.29 -11.53 0.93
N TYR A 190 1.21 -12.45 1.07
CA TYR A 190 2.62 -12.24 0.74
C TYR A 190 2.83 -12.07 -0.78
N ILE A 191 3.51 -10.98 -1.17
CA ILE A 191 3.86 -10.69 -2.56
C ILE A 191 5.35 -10.95 -2.76
N ASN A 192 5.72 -11.59 -3.86
CA ASN A 192 7.10 -11.92 -4.20
C ASN A 192 7.87 -10.68 -4.70
N THR A 193 8.31 -9.83 -3.78
CA THR A 193 9.02 -8.57 -4.06
C THR A 193 10.32 -8.42 -3.27
N GLY A 194 10.77 -9.47 -2.58
CA GLY A 194 11.90 -9.41 -1.65
C GLY A 194 11.57 -8.91 -0.24
N MET A 195 10.46 -8.19 -0.07
CA MET A 195 10.01 -7.70 1.25
C MET A 195 9.70 -8.84 2.23
N PHE A 196 9.27 -9.98 1.71
CA PHE A 196 8.86 -11.17 2.46
C PHE A 196 9.78 -12.37 2.18
N ASP A 197 11.07 -12.13 1.89
CA ASP A 197 12.01 -13.23 1.73
C ASP A 197 12.11 -14.06 3.03
N GLY A 198 12.20 -15.38 2.88
CA GLY A 198 12.19 -16.33 3.99
C GLY A 198 10.81 -16.63 4.59
N VAL A 199 9.74 -16.00 4.11
CA VAL A 199 8.38 -16.32 4.57
C VAL A 199 7.90 -17.64 3.97
N GLU A 200 7.32 -18.49 4.81
CA GLU A 200 6.59 -19.69 4.39
C GLU A 200 5.09 -19.39 4.39
N PRO A 201 4.46 -19.19 3.22
CA PRO A 201 3.03 -18.90 3.18
C PRO A 201 2.21 -20.04 3.80
N PRO A 202 1.10 -19.73 4.50
CA PRO A 202 0.15 -20.73 4.95
C PRO A 202 -0.29 -21.68 3.82
N LYS A 203 -0.61 -22.93 4.15
CA LYS A 203 -1.03 -23.97 3.17
C LYS A 203 -2.20 -23.55 2.27
N THR A 204 -2.99 -22.56 2.70
CA THR A 204 -4.14 -22.02 1.97
C THR A 204 -3.78 -20.89 1.01
N THR A 205 -2.51 -20.46 0.99
CA THR A 205 -2.04 -19.33 0.18
C THR A 205 -0.72 -19.68 -0.53
N HIS A 206 -0.26 -18.75 -1.37
CA HIS A 206 1.04 -18.82 -2.04
C HIS A 206 1.61 -17.40 -2.12
N LEU A 207 2.88 -17.27 -2.50
CA LEU A 207 3.45 -15.99 -2.85
C LEU A 207 2.76 -15.45 -4.11
N LEU A 208 2.19 -14.25 -4.00
CA LEU A 208 1.51 -13.60 -5.11
C LEU A 208 2.53 -12.99 -6.08
N ASP A 209 2.22 -13.07 -7.35
CA ASP A 209 2.96 -12.34 -8.38
C ASP A 209 2.68 -10.84 -8.26
N PRO A 210 3.73 -9.96 -8.17
CA PRO A 210 3.57 -8.53 -8.14
C PRO A 210 2.76 -7.97 -9.32
N GLU A 211 2.94 -8.54 -10.52
CA GLU A 211 2.21 -8.15 -11.72
C GLU A 211 0.70 -8.42 -11.59
N PHE A 212 0.35 -9.59 -11.06
CA PHE A 212 -1.05 -9.93 -10.78
C PHE A 212 -1.70 -8.94 -9.80
N VAL A 213 -1.00 -8.62 -8.70
CA VAL A 213 -1.55 -7.70 -7.70
C VAL A 213 -1.67 -6.28 -8.26
N ALA A 214 -0.65 -5.79 -8.98
CA ALA A 214 -0.68 -4.48 -9.62
C ALA A 214 -1.84 -4.35 -10.63
N GLU A 215 -2.08 -5.38 -11.45
CA GLU A 215 -3.21 -5.40 -12.40
C GLU A 215 -4.57 -5.36 -11.66
N LYS A 216 -4.67 -6.05 -10.52
CA LYS A 216 -5.88 -5.99 -9.66
C LYS A 216 -6.11 -4.59 -9.11
N VAL A 217 -5.04 -3.91 -8.67
CA VAL A 217 -5.14 -2.53 -8.17
C VAL A 217 -5.59 -1.58 -9.27
N VAL A 218 -4.96 -1.62 -10.44
CA VAL A 218 -5.32 -0.77 -11.57
C VAL A 218 -6.76 -1.02 -12.02
N THR A 219 -7.16 -2.29 -12.12
CA THR A 219 -8.54 -2.67 -12.45
C THR A 219 -9.54 -2.17 -11.40
N ALA A 220 -9.18 -2.24 -10.10
CA ALA A 220 -10.04 -1.76 -9.03
C ALA A 220 -10.24 -0.25 -9.09
N VAL A 221 -9.21 0.51 -9.42
CA VAL A 221 -9.29 1.95 -9.64
C VAL A 221 -10.19 2.26 -10.85
N GLU A 222 -10.01 1.58 -11.98
CA GLU A 222 -10.87 1.74 -13.17
C GLU A 222 -12.35 1.44 -12.85
N LYS A 223 -12.61 0.37 -12.06
CA LYS A 223 -13.96 -0.10 -11.70
C LYS A 223 -14.52 0.49 -10.41
N ARG A 224 -13.79 1.37 -9.72
CA ARG A 224 -14.16 1.97 -8.42
C ARG A 224 -14.49 0.93 -7.35
N GLN A 225 -13.74 -0.14 -7.28
CA GLN A 225 -13.92 -1.18 -6.29
C GLN A 225 -13.42 -0.70 -4.93
N VAL A 226 -14.21 -0.91 -3.89
CA VAL A 226 -13.81 -0.54 -2.52
C VAL A 226 -12.73 -1.49 -1.99
N TRP A 227 -12.79 -2.77 -2.37
CA TRP A 227 -11.89 -3.80 -1.84
C TRP A 227 -11.20 -4.59 -2.93
N VAL A 228 -9.89 -4.82 -2.73
CA VAL A 228 -9.10 -5.84 -3.42
C VAL A 228 -8.57 -6.81 -2.37
N LEU A 229 -9.15 -8.00 -2.29
CA LEU A 229 -8.83 -9.03 -1.29
C LEU A 229 -8.26 -10.24 -2.04
N GLU A 230 -6.94 -10.44 -1.96
CA GLU A 230 -6.25 -11.49 -2.72
C GLU A 230 -5.26 -12.28 -1.83
N PRO A 231 -5.24 -13.61 -1.98
CA PRO A 231 -6.10 -14.46 -2.79
C PRO A 231 -7.53 -14.57 -2.20
N TRP A 232 -8.38 -15.36 -2.86
CA TRP A 232 -9.80 -15.50 -2.50
C TRP A 232 -10.07 -15.78 -1.00
N ILE A 233 -9.19 -16.50 -0.32
CA ILE A 233 -9.31 -16.84 1.11
C ILE A 233 -9.38 -15.58 1.98
N VAL A 234 -8.74 -14.49 1.58
CA VAL A 234 -8.76 -13.20 2.32
C VAL A 234 -10.17 -12.63 2.39
N LYS A 235 -11.05 -12.94 1.42
CA LYS A 235 -12.44 -12.48 1.40
C LYS A 235 -13.27 -13.07 2.54
N ILE A 236 -12.97 -14.30 2.94
CA ILE A 236 -13.72 -15.00 3.98
C ILE A 236 -13.05 -14.92 5.36
N THR A 237 -11.76 -14.62 5.42
CA THR A 237 -10.98 -14.55 6.67
C THR A 237 -11.62 -13.65 7.73
N PRO A 238 -12.04 -12.39 7.44
CA PRO A 238 -12.70 -11.55 8.44
C PRO A 238 -14.00 -12.15 8.98
N ILE A 239 -14.79 -12.77 8.11
CA ILE A 239 -16.06 -13.40 8.49
C ILE A 239 -15.80 -14.58 9.43
N LEU A 240 -14.90 -15.48 9.04
CA LEU A 240 -14.56 -16.65 9.85
C LEU A 240 -14.05 -16.24 11.23
N LYS A 241 -13.14 -15.24 11.27
CA LYS A 241 -12.56 -14.76 12.53
C LYS A 241 -13.61 -14.20 13.49
N HIS A 242 -14.63 -13.51 13.00
CA HIS A 242 -15.65 -12.89 13.86
C HIS A 242 -16.79 -13.85 14.21
N CYS A 243 -17.05 -14.89 13.40
CA CYS A 243 -18.10 -15.86 13.63
C CYS A 243 -17.66 -17.08 14.44
N LEU A 244 -16.35 -17.39 14.46
CA LEU A 244 -15.83 -18.55 15.18
C LEU A 244 -15.36 -18.18 16.59
N PRO A 245 -15.52 -19.07 17.59
CA PRO A 245 -14.84 -18.93 18.88
C PRO A 245 -13.32 -18.81 18.69
N THR A 246 -12.65 -18.00 19.52
CA THR A 246 -11.19 -17.73 19.42
C THR A 246 -10.38 -19.01 19.38
N SER A 247 -10.71 -20.01 20.24
CA SER A 247 -10.02 -21.29 20.27
C SER A 247 -10.09 -22.08 18.95
N VAL A 248 -11.21 -21.96 18.22
CA VAL A 248 -11.35 -22.59 16.89
C VAL A 248 -10.55 -21.83 15.85
N SER A 249 -10.57 -20.50 15.89
CA SER A 249 -9.75 -19.66 15.01
C SER A 249 -8.26 -19.91 15.20
N ASP A 250 -7.81 -20.00 16.44
CA ASP A 250 -6.39 -20.27 16.77
C ASP A 250 -5.98 -21.68 16.29
N PHE A 251 -6.81 -22.69 16.52
CA PHE A 251 -6.58 -24.04 16.02
C PHE A 251 -6.46 -24.07 14.48
N LEU A 252 -7.34 -23.37 13.76
CA LEU A 252 -7.26 -23.30 12.29
C LEU A 252 -5.99 -22.58 11.84
N SER A 253 -5.62 -21.48 12.49
CA SER A 253 -4.40 -20.73 12.17
C SER A 253 -3.15 -21.60 12.35
N GLU A 254 -3.09 -22.43 13.39
CA GLU A 254 -2.01 -23.37 13.62
C GLU A 254 -2.01 -24.52 12.60
N ALA A 255 -3.17 -25.14 12.34
CA ALA A 255 -3.31 -26.26 11.41
C ALA A 255 -2.91 -25.88 9.96
N PHE A 256 -3.22 -24.65 9.55
CA PHE A 256 -2.83 -24.13 8.25
C PHE A 256 -1.44 -23.50 8.20
N GLY A 257 -0.72 -23.41 9.32
CA GLY A 257 0.65 -22.89 9.40
C GLY A 257 0.73 -21.36 9.36
N ALA A 258 -0.38 -20.65 9.56
CA ALA A 258 -0.39 -19.19 9.55
C ALA A 258 0.49 -18.59 10.66
N ASN A 259 0.50 -19.24 11.84
CA ASN A 259 1.27 -18.80 13.01
C ASN A 259 2.80 -18.92 12.84
N LYS A 260 3.27 -19.73 11.86
CA LYS A 260 4.70 -19.98 11.61
C LYS A 260 5.21 -19.24 10.36
N SER A 261 4.35 -18.55 9.67
CA SER A 261 4.66 -17.97 8.34
C SER A 261 5.84 -17.00 8.35
N MET A 262 6.10 -16.31 9.45
CA MET A 262 7.18 -15.32 9.60
C MET A 262 8.42 -15.86 10.36
N ASP A 263 8.46 -17.13 10.73
CA ASP A 263 9.54 -17.67 11.57
C ASP A 263 10.92 -17.57 10.91
N GLN A 264 10.98 -17.70 9.59
CA GLN A 264 12.21 -17.64 8.80
C GLN A 264 12.33 -16.33 7.99
N TRP A 265 11.54 -15.31 8.33
CA TRP A 265 11.60 -14.04 7.63
C TRP A 265 13.01 -13.43 7.65
N SER A 266 13.54 -13.15 6.46
CA SER A 266 14.85 -12.54 6.23
C SER A 266 14.80 -11.34 5.31
N GLY A 267 13.60 -10.85 5.00
CA GLY A 267 13.35 -9.77 4.06
C GLY A 267 14.11 -8.47 4.36
N HIS A 268 13.92 -7.47 3.53
CA HIS A 268 14.67 -6.23 3.57
C HIS A 268 14.58 -5.56 4.96
N ARG A 269 15.69 -5.58 5.69
CA ARG A 269 15.83 -4.75 6.90
C ARG A 269 16.12 -3.31 6.42
N PRO A 270 15.44 -2.29 6.96
CA PRO A 270 15.85 -0.90 6.73
C PRO A 270 17.32 -0.77 7.12
N SER A 271 18.14 -0.18 6.25
CA SER A 271 19.50 0.24 6.62
C SER A 271 19.39 1.25 7.77
N ASN A 272 20.15 1.02 8.83
CA ASN A 272 20.27 1.93 9.96
C ASN A 272 20.73 3.30 9.51
#